data_5b1cac4c89fa46e3b4585109135fbef4
#
_entry.id   5b1cac4c89fa46e3b4585109135fbef4
#
_cell.length_a   1.000
_cell.length_b   1.000
_cell.length_c   1.000
_cell.angle_alpha   90.00
_cell.angle_beta   90.00
_cell.angle_gamma   90.00
#
_symmetry.space_group_name_H-M   'P 1'
#
loop_
_entity.id
_entity.type
_entity.pdbx_description
1 polymer ?
#
loop_
_entity_poly.entity_id
_entity_poly.type
_entity_poly.pdbx_seq_one_letter_code
_entity_poly.pdbx_strand_id
1 'polypeptide(L)'
;FGKDPLLKRAKKITKAFVKILNKARVNFGVLGVEESSSGDPAKRAGNEFLFQMQAMTNIEVLNAYKVKRIVTTCPHDYNTLKNEYRELGGFYHLQHHTEYIFELIDEGKLEISDTLSNKRITYHDPCYLGRANSVYDKPRELIKSLGVELIEMKRSGRKSFCCGAGGAQMFKEAESGRKEINIDRAEEALSLEPDIIATGCPFCNTMMTDGVKAIDEGVAEVKDIAELIAENI
;
A
#
# COMPACT_ATOMS: atom_id res chain seq x y z
N PHE A 1 2.97 -14.01 -17.98
CA PHE A 1 3.02 -13.45 -16.59
C PHE A 1 3.80 -12.13 -16.45
N GLY A 2 4.32 -11.47 -17.47
CA GLY A 2 5.15 -10.25 -17.34
C GLY A 2 4.46 -8.93 -17.70
N LYS A 3 3.19 -8.94 -18.09
CA LYS A 3 2.50 -7.74 -18.60
C LYS A 3 1.38 -7.19 -17.68
N ASP A 4 1.13 -7.83 -16.52
CA ASP A 4 0.13 -7.37 -15.57
C ASP A 4 0.60 -6.06 -14.89
N PRO A 5 -0.12 -4.95 -15.03
CA PRO A 5 0.24 -3.66 -14.45
C PRO A 5 0.35 -3.72 -12.92
N LEU A 6 -0.56 -4.42 -12.24
CA LEU A 6 -0.54 -4.59 -10.79
C LEU A 6 0.73 -5.31 -10.33
N LEU A 7 1.07 -6.44 -10.96
CA LEU A 7 2.28 -7.19 -10.60
C LEU A 7 3.55 -6.37 -10.85
N LYS A 8 3.59 -5.58 -11.92
CA LYS A 8 4.72 -4.69 -12.21
C LYS A 8 4.87 -3.60 -11.14
N ARG A 9 3.76 -3.01 -10.69
CA ARG A 9 3.73 -1.99 -9.62
C ARG A 9 4.13 -2.59 -8.28
N ALA A 10 3.52 -3.71 -7.88
CA ALA A 10 3.85 -4.39 -6.63
C ALA A 10 5.35 -4.74 -6.55
N LYS A 11 5.94 -5.27 -7.63
CA LYS A 11 7.39 -5.54 -7.70
C LYS A 11 8.25 -4.28 -7.51
N LYS A 12 7.83 -3.13 -8.06
CA LYS A 12 8.54 -1.86 -7.91
C LYS A 12 8.53 -1.40 -6.45
N ILE A 13 7.37 -1.43 -5.81
CA ILE A 13 7.17 -1.09 -4.40
C ILE A 13 8.01 -2.02 -3.50
N THR A 14 7.94 -3.34 -3.73
CA THR A 14 8.71 -4.32 -2.96
C THR A 14 10.22 -4.08 -3.09
N LYS A 15 10.72 -3.82 -4.30
CA LYS A 15 12.15 -3.50 -4.51
C LYS A 15 12.57 -2.23 -3.80
N ALA A 16 11.73 -1.20 -3.81
CA ALA A 16 11.97 0.05 -3.06
C ALA A 16 12.05 -0.23 -1.56
N PHE A 17 11.10 -1.00 -1.03
CA PHE A 17 11.10 -1.38 0.38
C PHE A 17 12.32 -2.22 0.77
N VAL A 18 12.72 -3.20 -0.05
CA VAL A 18 13.96 -3.97 0.17
C VAL A 18 15.19 -3.06 0.18
N LYS A 19 15.27 -2.05 -0.70
CA LYS A 19 16.35 -1.06 -0.67
C LYS A 19 16.42 -0.32 0.67
N ILE A 20 15.27 0.09 1.21
CA ILE A 20 15.16 0.74 2.52
C ILE A 20 15.66 -0.19 3.64
N LEU A 21 15.18 -1.44 3.68
CA LEU A 21 15.60 -2.43 4.69
C LEU A 21 17.11 -2.68 4.67
N ASN A 22 17.69 -2.82 3.49
CA ASN A 22 19.14 -3.01 3.33
C ASN A 22 19.92 -1.77 3.79
N LYS A 23 19.47 -0.57 3.45
CA LYS A 23 20.11 0.68 3.90
C LYS A 23 20.07 0.82 5.42
N ALA A 24 18.96 0.47 6.05
CA ALA A 24 18.80 0.46 7.50
C ALA A 24 19.45 -0.77 8.18
N ARG A 25 20.12 -1.65 7.43
CA ARG A 25 20.77 -2.88 7.91
C ARG A 25 19.83 -3.80 8.69
N VAL A 26 18.58 -3.87 8.28
CA VAL A 26 17.59 -4.76 8.89
C VAL A 26 17.87 -6.20 8.45
N ASN A 27 17.88 -7.12 9.41
CA ASN A 27 17.88 -8.54 9.11
C ASN A 27 16.44 -9.00 8.85
N PHE A 28 16.12 -9.40 7.63
CA PHE A 28 14.79 -9.84 7.21
C PHE A 28 14.86 -11.07 6.32
N GLY A 29 13.77 -11.82 6.24
CA GLY A 29 13.58 -12.94 5.34
C GLY A 29 12.34 -12.76 4.48
N VAL A 30 12.29 -13.48 3.37
CA VAL A 30 11.12 -13.63 2.51
C VAL A 30 10.86 -15.11 2.28
N LEU A 31 9.59 -15.50 2.14
CA LEU A 31 9.24 -16.90 1.93
C LEU A 31 9.55 -17.41 0.52
N GLY A 32 9.80 -16.49 -0.43
CA GLY A 32 10.16 -16.85 -1.80
C GLY A 32 9.05 -17.62 -2.50
N VAL A 33 9.33 -18.83 -2.94
CA VAL A 33 8.37 -19.68 -3.67
C VAL A 33 7.26 -20.26 -2.78
N GLU A 34 7.42 -20.21 -1.46
CA GLU A 34 6.41 -20.65 -0.50
C GLU A 34 5.44 -19.50 -0.13
N GLU A 35 5.70 -18.28 -0.61
CA GLU A 35 4.78 -17.16 -0.44
C GLU A 35 3.57 -17.32 -1.36
N SER A 36 2.38 -17.32 -0.77
CA SER A 36 1.12 -17.40 -1.51
C SER A 36 0.20 -16.24 -1.17
N SER A 37 -0.94 -16.14 -1.86
CA SER A 37 -1.95 -15.12 -1.59
C SER A 37 -2.42 -15.21 -0.14
N SER A 38 -2.63 -14.07 0.51
CA SER A 38 -3.25 -13.99 1.85
C SER A 38 -4.70 -14.49 1.87
N GLY A 39 -5.31 -14.67 0.71
CA GLY A 39 -6.72 -15.03 0.57
C GLY A 39 -7.67 -13.83 0.56
N ASP A 40 -7.19 -12.59 0.76
CA ASP A 40 -8.05 -11.41 0.73
C ASP A 40 -8.93 -11.32 -0.53
N PRO A 41 -8.40 -11.46 -1.76
CA PRO A 41 -9.24 -11.41 -2.95
C PRO A 41 -10.35 -12.47 -2.97
N ALA A 42 -10.05 -13.68 -2.53
CA ALA A 42 -11.03 -14.77 -2.46
C ALA A 42 -12.14 -14.44 -1.46
N LYS A 43 -11.79 -13.99 -0.25
CA LYS A 43 -12.74 -13.58 0.78
C LYS A 43 -13.63 -12.43 0.31
N ARG A 44 -13.03 -11.37 -0.29
CA ARG A 44 -13.78 -10.22 -0.81
C ARG A 44 -14.70 -10.60 -1.98
N ALA A 45 -14.36 -11.62 -2.75
CA ALA A 45 -15.20 -12.16 -3.82
C ALA A 45 -16.30 -13.13 -3.30
N GLY A 46 -16.36 -13.39 -1.98
CA GLY A 46 -17.34 -14.29 -1.36
C GLY A 46 -16.97 -15.77 -1.38
N ASN A 47 -15.72 -16.12 -1.74
CA ASN A 47 -15.23 -17.49 -1.70
C ASN A 47 -14.51 -17.78 -0.36
N GLU A 48 -15.32 -17.98 0.69
CA GLU A 48 -14.81 -18.23 2.04
C GLU A 48 -13.99 -19.52 2.12
N PHE A 49 -14.39 -20.56 1.38
CA PHE A 49 -13.66 -21.84 1.38
C PHE A 49 -12.22 -21.66 0.86
N LEU A 50 -12.05 -20.97 -0.27
CA LEU A 50 -10.74 -20.71 -0.85
C LEU A 50 -9.89 -19.82 0.07
N PHE A 51 -10.52 -18.81 0.70
CA PHE A 51 -9.84 -17.98 1.70
C PHE A 51 -9.28 -18.81 2.84
N GLN A 52 -10.10 -19.67 3.46
CA GLN A 52 -9.68 -20.49 4.59
C GLN A 52 -8.56 -21.45 4.21
N MET A 53 -8.66 -22.11 3.05
CA MET A 53 -7.58 -22.98 2.56
C MET A 53 -6.24 -22.21 2.42
N GLN A 54 -6.25 -21.05 1.77
CA GLN A 54 -5.06 -20.25 1.59
C GLN A 54 -4.50 -19.75 2.92
N ALA A 55 -5.37 -19.27 3.80
CA ALA A 55 -4.98 -18.78 5.12
C ALA A 55 -4.36 -19.89 5.99
N MET A 56 -4.95 -21.07 6.04
CA MET A 56 -4.41 -22.21 6.80
C MET A 56 -3.05 -22.65 6.26
N THR A 57 -2.88 -22.77 4.95
CA THR A 57 -1.58 -23.08 4.33
C THR A 57 -0.52 -22.04 4.72
N ASN A 58 -0.86 -20.74 4.64
CA ASN A 58 0.08 -19.68 5.04
C ASN A 58 0.41 -19.74 6.53
N ILE A 59 -0.56 -20.04 7.40
CA ILE A 59 -0.34 -20.18 8.84
C ILE A 59 0.61 -21.35 9.12
N GLU A 60 0.45 -22.49 8.47
CA GLU A 60 1.35 -23.63 8.59
C GLU A 60 2.79 -23.27 8.21
N VAL A 61 2.99 -22.61 7.07
CA VAL A 61 4.31 -22.17 6.61
C VAL A 61 4.93 -21.17 7.59
N LEU A 62 4.19 -20.13 7.99
CA LEU A 62 4.66 -19.10 8.90
C LEU A 62 5.03 -19.69 10.28
N ASN A 63 4.26 -20.66 10.78
CA ASN A 63 4.51 -21.33 12.03
C ASN A 63 5.72 -22.27 11.95
N ALA A 64 5.94 -22.97 10.82
CA ALA A 64 7.11 -23.80 10.58
C ALA A 64 8.41 -22.97 10.67
N TYR A 65 8.39 -21.74 10.13
CA TYR A 65 9.50 -20.79 10.25
C TYR A 65 9.52 -20.01 11.56
N LYS A 66 8.57 -20.24 12.47
CA LYS A 66 8.45 -19.55 13.76
C LYS A 66 8.39 -18.01 13.60
N VAL A 67 7.71 -17.57 12.55
CA VAL A 67 7.56 -16.14 12.26
C VAL A 67 6.78 -15.46 13.38
N LYS A 68 7.32 -14.35 13.89
CA LYS A 68 6.66 -13.55 14.95
C LYS A 68 6.22 -12.17 14.45
N ARG A 69 7.00 -11.57 13.56
CA ARG A 69 6.77 -10.23 13.01
C ARG A 69 6.68 -10.30 11.49
N ILE A 70 5.67 -9.65 10.93
CA ILE A 70 5.46 -9.55 9.49
C ILE A 70 5.31 -8.07 9.15
N VAL A 71 6.03 -7.63 8.11
CA VAL A 71 5.86 -6.30 7.52
C VAL A 71 5.36 -6.48 6.09
N THR A 72 4.28 -5.81 5.74
CA THR A 72 3.70 -5.88 4.40
C THR A 72 3.54 -4.51 3.78
N THR A 73 3.68 -4.43 2.46
CA THR A 73 3.44 -3.20 1.67
C THR A 73 1.97 -3.07 1.23
N CYS A 74 1.16 -4.11 1.47
CA CYS A 74 -0.23 -4.16 1.05
C CYS A 74 -1.19 -4.04 2.25
N PRO A 75 -2.02 -2.98 2.34
CA PRO A 75 -3.03 -2.84 3.38
C PRO A 75 -4.09 -3.94 3.40
N HIS A 76 -4.36 -4.59 2.27
CA HIS A 76 -5.27 -5.74 2.20
C HIS A 76 -4.68 -6.93 2.98
N ASP A 77 -3.42 -7.28 2.68
CA ASP A 77 -2.71 -8.34 3.40
C ASP A 77 -2.53 -7.98 4.88
N TYR A 78 -2.19 -6.70 5.16
CA TYR A 78 -2.10 -6.19 6.53
C TYR A 78 -3.39 -6.46 7.32
N ASN A 79 -4.54 -6.10 6.74
CA ASN A 79 -5.84 -6.31 7.39
C ASN A 79 -6.16 -7.79 7.57
N THR A 80 -5.97 -8.58 6.53
CA THR A 80 -6.30 -10.01 6.53
C THR A 80 -5.44 -10.78 7.52
N LEU A 81 -4.13 -10.60 7.48
CA LEU A 81 -3.20 -11.24 8.41
C LEU A 81 -3.40 -10.79 9.87
N LYS A 82 -3.69 -9.50 10.09
CA LYS A 82 -3.85 -8.93 11.43
C LYS A 82 -5.17 -9.29 12.10
N ASN A 83 -6.27 -9.22 11.34
CA ASN A 83 -7.61 -9.28 11.90
C ASN A 83 -8.28 -10.64 11.63
N GLU A 84 -8.10 -11.22 10.44
CA GLU A 84 -8.87 -12.38 10.00
C GLU A 84 -8.15 -13.71 10.23
N TYR A 85 -6.81 -13.77 10.12
CA TYR A 85 -6.03 -14.97 10.43
C TYR A 85 -6.13 -15.40 11.88
N ARG A 86 -6.44 -14.47 12.80
CA ARG A 86 -6.62 -14.79 14.23
C ARG A 86 -7.73 -15.80 14.47
N GLU A 87 -8.80 -15.75 13.70
CA GLU A 87 -9.92 -16.69 13.78
C GLU A 87 -9.50 -18.11 13.37
N LEU A 88 -8.42 -18.22 12.59
CA LEU A 88 -7.86 -19.48 12.10
C LEU A 88 -6.59 -19.91 12.86
N GLY A 89 -6.24 -19.22 13.97
CA GLY A 89 -5.08 -19.56 14.80
C GLY A 89 -3.77 -18.92 14.39
N GLY A 90 -3.77 -17.95 13.44
CA GLY A 90 -2.59 -17.17 13.03
C GLY A 90 -2.40 -15.93 13.88
N PHE A 91 -1.37 -15.90 14.74
CA PHE A 91 -1.07 -14.78 15.64
C PHE A 91 0.32 -14.21 15.36
N TYR A 92 0.37 -13.06 14.68
CA TYR A 92 1.62 -12.40 14.30
C TYR A 92 1.60 -10.93 14.69
N HIS A 93 2.77 -10.36 14.95
CA HIS A 93 2.92 -8.91 15.07
C HIS A 93 2.99 -8.31 13.66
N LEU A 94 1.93 -7.63 13.25
CA LEU A 94 1.80 -7.05 11.91
C LEU A 94 2.14 -5.56 11.93
N GLN A 95 2.92 -5.13 10.94
CA GLN A 95 3.13 -3.73 10.64
C GLN A 95 2.95 -3.47 9.13
N HIS A 96 2.37 -2.34 8.82
CA HIS A 96 2.42 -1.83 7.47
C HIS A 96 3.80 -1.20 7.22
N HIS A 97 4.31 -1.27 5.99
CA HIS A 97 5.64 -0.75 5.68
C HIS A 97 5.82 0.72 6.08
N THR A 98 4.79 1.54 6.00
CA THR A 98 4.86 2.95 6.42
C THR A 98 5.06 3.12 7.92
N GLU A 99 4.48 2.24 8.75
CA GLU A 99 4.72 2.23 10.19
C GLU A 99 6.15 1.80 10.50
N TYR A 100 6.63 0.78 9.79
CA TYR A 100 7.97 0.25 9.99
C TYR A 100 9.08 1.19 9.50
N ILE A 101 8.90 1.82 8.34
CA ILE A 101 9.86 2.84 7.86
C ILE A 101 9.94 4.00 8.84
N PHE A 102 8.79 4.45 9.37
CA PHE A 102 8.77 5.49 10.39
C PHE A 102 9.55 5.07 11.66
N GLU A 103 9.38 3.84 12.13
CA GLU A 103 10.14 3.27 13.25
C GLU A 103 11.66 3.30 12.98
N LEU A 104 12.09 2.94 11.76
CA LEU A 104 13.52 2.96 11.38
C LEU A 104 14.11 4.37 11.38
N ILE A 105 13.34 5.38 11.02
CA ILE A 105 13.75 6.79 11.07
C ILE A 105 13.83 7.27 12.50
N ASP A 106 12.79 7.00 13.30
CA ASP A 106 12.71 7.40 14.71
C ASP A 106 13.85 6.80 15.56
N GLU A 107 14.25 5.56 15.23
CA GLU A 107 15.41 4.88 15.85
C GLU A 107 16.77 5.35 15.29
N GLY A 108 16.82 6.27 14.36
CA GLY A 108 18.05 6.75 13.72
C GLY A 108 18.76 5.72 12.84
N LYS A 109 18.05 4.67 12.41
CA LYS A 109 18.57 3.62 11.51
C LYS A 109 18.48 3.99 10.03
N LEU A 110 17.66 4.99 9.71
CA LEU A 110 17.43 5.47 8.36
C LEU A 110 17.43 7.00 8.36
N GLU A 111 18.34 7.60 7.61
CA GLU A 111 18.39 9.04 7.37
C GLU A 111 17.77 9.35 6.01
N ILE A 112 16.97 10.40 5.95
CA ILE A 112 16.30 10.86 4.73
C ILE A 112 16.89 12.18 4.30
N SER A 113 17.13 12.33 2.99
CA SER A 113 17.60 13.57 2.38
C SER A 113 16.41 14.46 2.01
N ASP A 114 16.54 15.76 2.21
CA ASP A 114 15.54 16.78 1.86
C ASP A 114 15.69 17.21 0.39
N THR A 115 15.50 16.28 -0.54
CA THR A 115 15.67 16.55 -1.99
C THR A 115 14.37 16.92 -2.69
N LEU A 116 13.24 16.80 -2.00
CA LEU A 116 11.90 17.08 -2.54
C LEU A 116 11.27 18.37 -1.99
N SER A 117 12.04 19.24 -1.34
CA SER A 117 11.56 20.41 -0.58
C SER A 117 10.67 21.39 -1.38
N ASN A 118 10.75 21.36 -2.70
CA ASN A 118 9.92 22.21 -3.56
C ASN A 118 8.74 21.47 -4.23
N LYS A 119 8.48 20.23 -3.82
CA LYS A 119 7.41 19.41 -4.39
C LYS A 119 6.12 19.49 -3.58
N ARG A 120 5.00 19.55 -4.31
CA ARG A 120 3.65 19.48 -3.76
C ARG A 120 3.16 18.03 -3.84
N ILE A 121 2.89 17.42 -2.70
CA ILE A 121 2.44 16.03 -2.64
C ILE A 121 1.05 15.97 -2.03
N THR A 122 0.14 15.23 -2.68
CA THR A 122 -1.12 14.83 -2.04
C THR A 122 -1.10 13.35 -1.71
N TYR A 123 -1.81 12.93 -0.67
CA TYR A 123 -1.82 11.54 -0.21
C TYR A 123 -3.20 10.90 -0.38
N HIS A 124 -3.24 9.75 -1.05
CA HIS A 124 -4.41 8.91 -1.10
C HIS A 124 -4.40 7.91 0.06
N ASP A 125 -5.33 8.08 1.00
CA ASP A 125 -5.50 7.16 2.14
C ASP A 125 -6.05 5.79 1.69
N PRO A 126 -5.31 4.69 1.82
CA PRO A 126 -5.84 3.37 1.55
C PRO A 126 -6.91 2.99 2.58
N CYS A 127 -8.07 2.53 2.12
CA CYS A 127 -9.21 2.25 2.99
C CYS A 127 -8.91 1.16 4.04
N TYR A 128 -8.19 0.10 3.67
CA TYR A 128 -7.81 -0.95 4.60
C TYR A 128 -6.73 -0.53 5.61
N LEU A 129 -5.89 0.45 5.29
CA LEU A 129 -4.92 0.98 6.23
C LEU A 129 -5.59 1.97 7.21
N GLY A 130 -6.27 2.97 6.66
CA GLY A 130 -6.91 4.01 7.47
C GLY A 130 -8.22 3.53 8.09
N ARG A 131 -9.25 3.33 7.28
CA ARG A 131 -10.62 3.07 7.76
C ARG A 131 -10.75 1.78 8.54
N ALA A 132 -10.11 0.69 8.10
CA ALA A 132 -10.19 -0.60 8.77
C ALA A 132 -9.22 -0.73 9.95
N ASN A 133 -8.05 -0.05 9.90
CA ASN A 133 -6.99 -0.24 10.89
C ASN A 133 -6.53 1.05 11.60
N SER A 134 -7.15 2.18 11.32
CA SER A 134 -6.90 3.49 11.97
C SER A 134 -5.47 4.04 11.83
N VAL A 135 -4.72 3.61 10.80
CA VAL A 135 -3.39 4.11 10.51
C VAL A 135 -3.50 5.30 9.55
N TYR A 136 -3.40 6.51 10.07
CA TYR A 136 -3.53 7.76 9.32
C TYR A 136 -2.29 8.66 9.39
N ASP A 137 -1.66 8.73 10.56
CA ASP A 137 -0.62 9.72 10.85
C ASP A 137 0.75 9.31 10.29
N LYS A 138 1.16 8.06 10.49
CA LYS A 138 2.48 7.58 10.08
C LYS A 138 2.80 7.77 8.58
N PRO A 139 1.88 7.49 7.64
CA PRO A 139 2.11 7.83 6.24
C PRO A 139 2.35 9.32 5.99
N ARG A 140 1.61 10.19 6.71
CA ARG A 140 1.74 11.65 6.60
C ARG A 140 3.04 12.17 7.19
N GLU A 141 3.44 11.63 8.35
CA GLU A 141 4.71 11.95 8.98
C GLU A 141 5.89 11.59 8.07
N LEU A 142 5.84 10.42 7.40
CA LEU A 142 6.83 10.02 6.41
C LEU A 142 6.89 10.96 5.21
N ILE A 143 5.75 11.36 4.66
CA ILE A 143 5.72 12.29 3.53
C ILE A 143 6.31 13.64 3.96
N LYS A 144 5.94 14.14 5.14
CA LYS A 144 6.45 15.41 5.65
C LYS A 144 7.96 15.37 5.95
N SER A 145 8.50 14.21 6.34
CA SER A 145 9.95 14.06 6.59
C SER A 145 10.82 14.22 5.34
N LEU A 146 10.20 14.19 4.15
CA LEU A 146 10.86 14.50 2.87
C LEU A 146 11.00 16.02 2.60
N GLY A 147 10.56 16.89 3.53
CA GLY A 147 10.60 18.35 3.38
C GLY A 147 9.58 18.92 2.40
N VAL A 148 8.58 18.16 2.00
CA VAL A 148 7.59 18.51 0.98
C VAL A 148 6.38 19.27 1.53
N GLU A 149 5.67 19.99 0.66
CA GLU A 149 4.35 20.51 0.97
C GLU A 149 3.30 19.40 0.82
N LEU A 150 2.77 18.88 1.95
CA LEU A 150 1.67 17.91 1.93
C LEU A 150 0.32 18.64 1.83
N ILE A 151 -0.41 18.43 0.74
CA ILE A 151 -1.71 19.03 0.48
C ILE A 151 -2.78 17.95 0.63
N GLU A 152 -3.74 18.18 1.51
CA GLU A 152 -4.81 17.20 1.79
C GLU A 152 -5.97 17.36 0.80
N MET A 153 -6.43 16.24 0.25
CA MET A 153 -7.68 16.19 -0.48
C MET A 153 -8.87 16.47 0.45
N LYS A 154 -9.95 17.02 -0.09
CA LYS A 154 -11.19 17.30 0.69
C LYS A 154 -11.72 16.02 1.36
N ARG A 155 -11.70 14.89 0.62
CA ARG A 155 -12.06 13.56 1.12
C ARG A 155 -10.79 12.84 1.57
N SER A 156 -10.25 13.15 2.74
CA SER A 156 -9.01 12.56 3.30
C SER A 156 -9.23 11.96 4.69
N GLY A 157 -8.27 11.20 5.17
CA GLY A 157 -8.29 10.56 6.49
C GLY A 157 -9.50 9.64 6.66
N ARG A 158 -10.27 9.82 7.74
CA ARG A 158 -11.47 9.01 8.03
C ARG A 158 -12.58 9.15 6.98
N LYS A 159 -12.59 10.25 6.25
CA LYS A 159 -13.56 10.56 5.18
C LYS A 159 -13.00 10.29 3.79
N SER A 160 -11.84 9.60 3.69
CA SER A 160 -11.19 9.33 2.41
C SER A 160 -12.12 8.62 1.43
N PHE A 161 -12.02 9.00 0.15
CA PHE A 161 -12.74 8.33 -0.93
C PHE A 161 -11.95 7.13 -1.44
N CYS A 162 -12.65 6.09 -1.89
CA CYS A 162 -12.03 4.86 -2.36
C CYS A 162 -11.29 5.05 -3.69
N CYS A 163 -10.26 4.22 -3.94
CA CYS A 163 -9.62 4.11 -5.24
C CYS A 163 -10.39 3.23 -6.24
N GLY A 164 -11.39 2.47 -5.76
CA GLY A 164 -12.19 1.58 -6.59
C GLY A 164 -11.70 0.14 -6.69
N ALA A 165 -10.53 -0.23 -6.17
CA ALA A 165 -9.98 -1.59 -6.27
C ALA A 165 -10.63 -2.62 -5.35
N GLY A 166 -11.17 -2.17 -4.21
CA GLY A 166 -11.65 -3.03 -3.13
C GLY A 166 -12.83 -3.93 -3.53
N GLY A 167 -13.14 -4.93 -2.69
CA GLY A 167 -14.23 -5.86 -2.96
C GLY A 167 -14.02 -6.74 -4.19
N ALA A 168 -12.76 -7.03 -4.52
CA ALA A 168 -12.34 -7.74 -5.75
C ALA A 168 -12.71 -7.00 -7.06
N GLN A 169 -13.10 -5.73 -7.01
CA GLN A 169 -13.51 -4.97 -8.22
C GLN A 169 -12.38 -4.82 -9.24
N MET A 170 -11.12 -4.72 -8.77
CA MET A 170 -9.95 -4.67 -9.66
C MET A 170 -9.84 -5.86 -10.62
N PHE A 171 -10.47 -7.00 -10.29
CA PHE A 171 -10.44 -8.24 -11.07
C PHE A 171 -11.69 -8.46 -11.90
N LYS A 172 -12.61 -7.50 -11.90
CA LYS A 172 -13.87 -7.55 -12.63
C LYS A 172 -13.87 -6.52 -13.76
N GLU A 173 -14.74 -6.73 -14.73
CA GLU A 173 -15.07 -5.71 -15.73
C GLU A 173 -15.73 -4.51 -15.05
N ALA A 174 -15.47 -3.31 -15.58
CA ALA A 174 -16.07 -2.09 -15.06
C ALA A 174 -17.61 -2.16 -15.19
N GLU A 175 -18.29 -1.84 -14.10
CA GLU A 175 -19.75 -1.76 -14.11
C GLU A 175 -20.22 -0.50 -14.84
N SER A 176 -21.38 -0.60 -15.50
CA SER A 176 -21.99 0.54 -16.19
C SER A 176 -22.30 1.66 -15.20
N GLY A 177 -21.83 2.86 -15.47
CA GLY A 177 -22.01 4.02 -14.61
C GLY A 177 -21.67 5.33 -15.32
N ARG A 178 -21.80 6.45 -14.60
CA ARG A 178 -21.47 7.78 -15.17
C ARG A 178 -19.97 8.03 -15.19
N LYS A 179 -19.23 7.46 -14.23
CA LYS A 179 -17.80 7.65 -14.04
C LYS A 179 -17.24 6.52 -13.18
N GLU A 180 -16.04 6.06 -13.49
CA GLU A 180 -15.32 5.12 -12.67
C GLU A 180 -14.80 5.77 -11.38
N ILE A 181 -14.73 4.99 -10.29
CA ILE A 181 -14.36 5.46 -8.96
C ILE A 181 -12.93 6.02 -8.93
N ASN A 182 -12.00 5.36 -9.64
CA ASN A 182 -10.60 5.80 -9.71
C ASN A 182 -10.47 7.12 -10.46
N ILE A 183 -11.27 7.36 -11.49
CA ILE A 183 -11.28 8.64 -12.23
C ILE A 183 -11.78 9.77 -11.32
N ASP A 184 -12.93 9.58 -10.61
CA ASP A 184 -13.42 10.58 -9.66
C ASP A 184 -12.42 10.89 -8.55
N ARG A 185 -11.69 9.86 -8.08
CA ARG A 185 -10.64 10.06 -7.08
C ARG A 185 -9.42 10.76 -7.64
N ALA A 186 -9.02 10.43 -8.86
CA ALA A 186 -7.88 11.09 -9.53
C ALA A 186 -8.19 12.56 -9.85
N GLU A 187 -9.40 12.89 -10.30
CA GLU A 187 -9.83 14.28 -10.50
C GLU A 187 -9.74 15.11 -9.21
N GLU A 188 -10.19 14.55 -8.07
CA GLU A 188 -10.05 15.24 -6.78
C GLU A 188 -8.60 15.48 -6.43
N ALA A 189 -7.72 14.50 -6.64
CA ALA A 189 -6.29 14.65 -6.38
C ALA A 189 -5.67 15.71 -7.30
N LEU A 190 -5.95 15.65 -8.61
CA LEU A 190 -5.41 16.57 -9.61
C LEU A 190 -5.94 18.00 -9.46
N SER A 191 -7.13 18.21 -8.87
CA SER A 191 -7.66 19.54 -8.58
C SER A 191 -6.79 20.36 -7.61
N LEU A 192 -5.88 19.70 -6.90
CA LEU A 192 -4.90 20.33 -6.02
C LEU A 192 -3.58 20.69 -6.73
N GLU A 193 -3.46 20.37 -8.00
CA GLU A 193 -2.25 20.57 -8.81
C GLU A 193 -0.98 20.01 -8.12
N PRO A 194 -0.97 18.74 -7.70
CA PRO A 194 0.19 18.14 -7.07
C PRO A 194 1.23 17.72 -8.11
N ASP A 195 2.52 17.76 -7.74
CA ASP A 195 3.57 17.10 -8.52
C ASP A 195 3.47 15.56 -8.39
N ILE A 196 3.10 15.10 -7.19
CA ILE A 196 3.06 13.67 -6.87
C ILE A 196 1.79 13.34 -6.08
N ILE A 197 1.16 12.23 -6.46
CA ILE A 197 0.11 11.58 -5.68
C ILE A 197 0.75 10.40 -4.96
N ALA A 198 0.94 10.52 -3.64
CA ALA A 198 1.50 9.47 -2.81
C ALA A 198 0.44 8.43 -2.46
N THR A 199 0.84 7.16 -2.42
CA THR A 199 0.01 6.03 -2.01
C THR A 199 0.77 5.14 -1.03
N GLY A 200 0.07 4.30 -0.28
CA GLY A 200 0.64 3.27 0.57
C GLY A 200 -0.04 1.92 0.32
N CYS A 201 -0.29 1.58 -0.94
CA CYS A 201 -0.98 0.35 -1.33
C CYS A 201 -0.77 0.07 -2.82
N PRO A 202 -0.33 -1.12 -3.23
CA PRO A 202 -0.10 -1.44 -4.63
C PRO A 202 -1.39 -1.40 -5.48
N PHE A 203 -2.53 -1.77 -4.91
CA PHE A 203 -3.83 -1.66 -5.57
C PHE A 203 -4.21 -0.19 -5.78
N CYS A 204 -4.13 0.65 -4.74
CA CYS A 204 -4.41 2.08 -4.87
C CYS A 204 -3.44 2.75 -5.85
N ASN A 205 -2.15 2.37 -5.82
CA ASN A 205 -1.16 2.90 -6.75
C ASN A 205 -1.53 2.62 -8.21
N THR A 206 -1.98 1.41 -8.52
CA THR A 206 -2.44 1.03 -9.86
C THR A 206 -3.67 1.84 -10.25
N MET A 207 -4.72 1.85 -9.41
CA MET A 207 -5.97 2.56 -9.71
C MET A 207 -5.79 4.07 -9.87
N MET A 208 -4.97 4.69 -9.01
CA MET A 208 -4.66 6.11 -9.13
C MET A 208 -3.85 6.42 -10.38
N THR A 209 -2.88 5.55 -10.74
CA THR A 209 -2.11 5.70 -11.99
C THR A 209 -3.03 5.62 -13.20
N ASP A 210 -3.95 4.67 -13.24
CA ASP A 210 -4.87 4.50 -14.36
C ASP A 210 -5.88 5.66 -14.42
N GLY A 211 -6.38 6.13 -13.26
CA GLY A 211 -7.25 7.31 -13.19
C GLY A 211 -6.56 8.58 -13.69
N VAL A 212 -5.30 8.84 -13.29
CA VAL A 212 -4.52 9.98 -13.78
C VAL A 212 -4.32 9.89 -15.29
N LYS A 213 -3.92 8.73 -15.81
CA LYS A 213 -3.73 8.53 -17.26
C LYS A 213 -5.00 8.72 -18.06
N ALA A 214 -6.15 8.36 -17.52
CA ALA A 214 -7.45 8.54 -18.18
C ALA A 214 -7.85 10.02 -18.28
N ILE A 215 -7.32 10.88 -17.41
CA ILE A 215 -7.62 12.33 -17.38
C ILE A 215 -6.57 13.09 -18.19
N ASP A 216 -5.29 12.99 -17.80
CA ASP A 216 -4.17 13.66 -18.46
C ASP A 216 -2.85 12.94 -18.11
N GLU A 217 -2.27 12.26 -19.10
CA GLU A 217 -1.06 11.46 -18.90
C GLU A 217 0.16 12.38 -18.68
N GLY A 218 0.79 12.22 -17.52
CA GLY A 218 2.02 12.92 -17.16
C GLY A 218 1.83 14.22 -16.36
N VAL A 219 0.58 14.60 -16.04
CA VAL A 219 0.30 15.80 -15.22
C VAL A 219 0.77 15.66 -13.78
N ALA A 220 0.75 14.47 -13.23
CA ALA A 220 1.29 14.15 -11.90
C ALA A 220 1.85 12.72 -11.86
N GLU A 221 2.90 12.52 -11.07
CA GLU A 221 3.41 11.17 -10.82
C GLU A 221 2.63 10.47 -9.71
N VAL A 222 2.36 9.17 -9.86
CA VAL A 222 1.79 8.35 -8.77
C VAL A 222 2.88 7.43 -8.23
N LYS A 223 3.26 7.64 -6.96
CA LYS A 223 4.32 6.88 -6.29
C LYS A 223 3.84 6.29 -4.96
N ASP A 224 4.33 5.11 -4.64
CA ASP A 224 4.20 4.60 -3.28
C ASP A 224 5.18 5.32 -2.33
N ILE A 225 4.81 5.44 -1.05
CA ILE A 225 5.68 6.06 -0.03
C ILE A 225 7.03 5.35 0.03
N ALA A 226 7.07 4.02 -0.13
CA ALA A 226 8.33 3.29 -0.16
C ALA A 226 9.23 3.72 -1.34
N GLU A 227 8.65 4.05 -2.49
CA GLU A 227 9.42 4.55 -3.64
C GLU A 227 9.99 5.94 -3.35
N LEU A 228 9.17 6.84 -2.76
CA LEU A 228 9.60 8.18 -2.37
C LEU A 228 10.76 8.13 -1.37
N ILE A 229 10.64 7.32 -0.32
CA ILE A 229 11.70 7.16 0.67
C ILE A 229 12.96 6.53 0.03
N ALA A 230 12.81 5.48 -0.79
CA ALA A 230 13.94 4.80 -1.41
C ALA A 230 14.72 5.67 -2.40
N GLU A 231 14.11 6.67 -3.00
CA GLU A 231 14.77 7.64 -3.88
C GLU A 231 15.57 8.68 -3.08
N ASN A 232 15.29 8.87 -1.78
CA ASN A 232 15.82 9.94 -0.94
C ASN A 232 16.70 9.44 0.25
N ILE A 233 17.26 8.22 0.17
CA ILE A 233 18.15 7.61 1.17
C ILE A 233 19.53 7.26 0.63
#